data_7566e8cd9e29d56b32c830c1f741cb46
#
_entry.id   7566e8cd9e29d56b32c830c1f741cb46
#
_cell.length_a   1.000
_cell.length_b   1.000
_cell.length_c   1.000
_cell.angle_alpha   90.00
_cell.angle_beta   90.00
_cell.angle_gamma   90.00
#
_symmetry.space_group_name_H-M   'P 1'
#
loop_
_entity.id
_entity.type
_entity.pdbx_description
1 polymer ?
#
loop_
_entity_poly.entity_id
_entity_poly.type
_entity_poly.pdbx_seq_one_letter_code
_entity_poly.pdbx_strand_id
1 'polypeptide(L)'
;MVVPYGSSDPMHWWKAVHDGTEYGFGTMTNSLTLGCDCLGEIYYLDAHKLAFDGSVETIENAICIHEEDFGVQWKHNDSTQMGYNEVRRSRRLVVSSFATIGNYDYGIFWYLYLDGTIQLEIKLTGVVGISAFHEDIHKPGQDFKISPELASPIHQHLFNVRIDWDLDDGDNQLFETNVEP
;
A
#
# COMPACT_ATOMS: atom_id res chain seq x y z
N MET A 1 -5.58 7.00 -6.90
CA MET A 1 -6.46 6.61 -5.77
C MET A 1 -7.63 7.56 -5.72
N VAL A 2 -8.83 7.05 -5.52
CA VAL A 2 -10.05 7.85 -5.37
C VAL A 2 -10.70 7.49 -4.03
N VAL A 3 -11.09 8.48 -3.27
CA VAL A 3 -11.76 8.29 -1.97
C VAL A 3 -13.11 8.99 -2.01
N PRO A 4 -14.20 8.29 -2.35
CA PRO A 4 -15.54 8.84 -2.22
C PRO A 4 -15.98 8.79 -0.76
N TYR A 5 -16.21 9.96 -0.15
CA TYR A 5 -16.88 10.05 1.14
C TYR A 5 -18.39 9.99 0.94
N GLY A 6 -19.10 9.35 1.85
CA GLY A 6 -20.56 9.28 1.84
C GLY A 6 -21.15 10.70 1.76
N SER A 7 -21.85 11.00 0.68
CA SER A 7 -22.56 12.26 0.54
C SER A 7 -24.03 12.11 0.94
N SER A 8 -24.53 13.03 1.75
CA SER A 8 -25.94 13.08 2.12
C SER A 8 -26.84 13.52 0.96
N ASP A 9 -26.24 14.11 -0.07
CA ASP A 9 -26.93 14.61 -1.25
C ASP A 9 -26.50 13.82 -2.48
N PRO A 10 -27.35 12.92 -3.01
CA PRO A 10 -27.02 12.11 -4.18
C PRO A 10 -26.78 12.93 -5.44
N MET A 11 -27.20 14.21 -5.45
CA MET A 11 -26.94 15.12 -6.58
C MET A 11 -25.58 15.81 -6.48
N HIS A 12 -24.88 15.68 -5.35
CA HIS A 12 -23.59 16.33 -5.11
C HIS A 12 -22.49 15.35 -4.67
N TRP A 13 -22.64 14.09 -5.02
CA TRP A 13 -21.69 13.03 -4.65
C TRP A 13 -20.24 13.33 -5.07
N TRP A 14 -20.02 14.02 -6.18
CA TRP A 14 -18.68 14.40 -6.65
C TRP A 14 -17.95 15.37 -5.72
N LYS A 15 -18.64 16.09 -4.86
CA LYS A 15 -18.01 16.99 -3.87
C LYS A 15 -17.36 16.22 -2.73
N ALA A 16 -17.70 14.94 -2.60
CA ALA A 16 -17.18 14.05 -1.57
C ALA A 16 -16.12 13.08 -2.13
N VAL A 17 -15.70 13.27 -3.38
CA VAL A 17 -14.67 12.43 -4.01
C VAL A 17 -13.34 13.18 -3.99
N HIS A 18 -12.31 12.51 -3.45
CA HIS A 18 -10.92 12.97 -3.50
C HIS A 18 -10.13 12.07 -4.42
N ASP A 19 -9.55 12.64 -5.47
CA ASP A 19 -8.59 11.95 -6.32
C ASP A 19 -7.18 12.26 -5.83
N GLY A 20 -6.50 11.26 -5.28
CA GLY A 20 -5.13 11.40 -4.79
C GLY A 20 -4.12 11.75 -5.89
N THR A 21 -4.47 11.55 -7.18
CA THR A 21 -3.62 11.97 -8.29
C THR A 21 -3.66 13.47 -8.51
N GLU A 22 -4.76 14.14 -8.23
CA GLU A 22 -4.86 15.60 -8.29
C GLU A 22 -3.93 16.30 -7.28
N TYR A 23 -3.68 15.63 -6.14
CA TYR A 23 -2.77 16.13 -5.12
C TYR A 23 -1.32 15.68 -5.33
N GLY A 24 -1.05 14.88 -6.37
CA GLY A 24 0.27 14.32 -6.63
C GLY A 24 0.67 13.30 -5.56
N PHE A 25 0.06 12.13 -5.57
CA PHE A 25 0.28 11.08 -4.56
C PHE A 25 1.76 10.83 -4.25
N GLY A 26 2.62 10.79 -5.28
CA GLY A 26 4.06 10.62 -5.12
C GLY A 26 4.74 11.80 -4.41
N THR A 27 4.21 13.01 -4.51
CA THR A 27 4.78 14.18 -3.81
C THR A 27 4.50 14.19 -2.31
N MET A 28 3.56 13.35 -1.86
CA MET A 28 3.20 13.14 -0.46
C MET A 28 3.96 11.97 0.18
N THR A 29 4.97 11.44 -0.51
CA THR A 29 5.81 10.35 0.00
C THR A 29 6.57 10.79 1.25
N ASN A 30 6.65 9.90 2.23
CA ASN A 30 7.32 10.15 3.49
C ASN A 30 8.80 9.81 3.40
N SER A 31 9.63 10.52 4.16
CA SER A 31 10.97 10.06 4.52
C SER A 31 10.86 8.95 5.56
N LEU A 32 11.50 7.82 5.30
CA LEU A 32 11.39 6.62 6.14
C LEU A 32 12.51 6.57 7.19
N THR A 33 12.19 6.03 8.36
CA THR A 33 13.10 5.93 9.49
C THR A 33 13.44 4.49 9.79
N LEU A 34 14.74 4.17 9.76
CA LEU A 34 15.25 2.86 10.18
C LEU A 34 14.88 2.56 11.64
N GLY A 35 14.35 1.36 11.85
CA GLY A 35 13.91 0.91 13.18
C GLY A 35 12.45 1.23 13.48
N CYS A 36 11.81 2.08 12.68
CA CYS A 36 10.37 2.37 12.75
C CYS A 36 9.63 1.84 11.51
N ASP A 37 9.90 2.48 10.36
CA ASP A 37 9.20 2.16 9.11
C ASP A 37 9.77 0.92 8.43
N CYS A 38 11.07 0.67 8.60
CA CYS A 38 11.78 -0.47 8.04
C CYS A 38 12.72 -1.07 9.10
N LEU A 39 12.80 -2.40 9.14
CA LEU A 39 13.65 -3.16 10.06
C LEU A 39 14.64 -4.05 9.31
N GLY A 40 15.83 -4.23 9.86
CA GLY A 40 16.89 -5.06 9.32
C GLY A 40 17.95 -4.26 8.58
N GLU A 41 18.59 -4.91 7.61
CA GLU A 41 19.54 -4.26 6.71
C GLU A 41 18.78 -3.63 5.55
N ILE A 42 18.75 -2.33 5.51
CA ILE A 42 17.92 -1.56 4.59
C ILE A 42 18.79 -0.78 3.63
N TYR A 43 18.43 -0.84 2.35
CA TYR A 43 18.90 0.10 1.35
C TYR A 43 17.79 1.10 1.06
N TYR A 44 18.11 2.39 1.19
CA TYR A 44 17.17 3.47 0.90
C TYR A 44 17.48 4.14 -0.43
N LEU A 45 16.41 4.52 -1.13
CA LEU A 45 16.47 5.42 -2.28
C LEU A 45 15.75 6.71 -1.94
N ASP A 46 16.33 7.80 -2.37
CA ASP A 46 15.71 9.11 -2.30
C ASP A 46 14.75 9.30 -3.48
N ALA A 47 13.72 10.11 -3.27
CA ALA A 47 12.86 10.59 -4.33
C ALA A 47 13.03 12.09 -4.54
N HIS A 48 12.70 12.56 -5.74
CA HIS A 48 12.79 13.97 -6.09
C HIS A 48 11.43 14.48 -6.58
N LYS A 49 11.07 15.65 -6.14
CA LYS A 49 9.86 16.36 -6.59
C LYS A 49 10.19 17.79 -6.96
N LEU A 50 9.34 18.41 -7.78
CA LEU A 50 9.45 19.82 -8.09
C LEU A 50 8.72 20.65 -7.04
N ALA A 51 9.37 21.68 -6.52
CA ALA A 51 8.76 22.72 -5.71
C ALA A 51 8.01 23.73 -6.61
N PHE A 52 7.20 24.57 -5.99
CA PHE A 52 6.42 25.58 -6.71
C PHE A 52 7.28 26.61 -7.46
N ASP A 53 8.50 26.84 -7.00
CA ASP A 53 9.47 27.75 -7.64
C ASP A 53 10.29 27.09 -8.76
N GLY A 54 10.02 25.80 -9.03
CA GLY A 54 10.74 25.00 -10.03
C GLY A 54 12.05 24.38 -9.53
N SER A 55 12.42 24.59 -8.27
CA SER A 55 13.57 23.90 -7.68
C SER A 55 13.26 22.42 -7.42
N VAL A 56 14.31 21.61 -7.28
CA VAL A 56 14.18 20.19 -6.93
C VAL A 56 14.25 20.04 -5.42
N GLU A 57 13.22 19.47 -4.83
CA GLU A 57 13.20 19.02 -3.45
C GLU A 57 13.49 17.52 -3.39
N THR A 58 14.36 17.12 -2.49
CA THR A 58 14.68 15.72 -2.22
C THR A 58 13.91 15.23 -1.02
N ILE A 59 13.24 14.07 -1.17
CA ILE A 59 12.68 13.30 -0.07
C ILE A 59 13.68 12.21 0.24
N GLU A 60 14.47 12.39 1.28
CA GLU A 60 15.48 11.41 1.69
C GLU A 60 14.82 10.12 2.19
N ASN A 61 15.41 8.97 1.88
CA ASN A 61 14.91 7.65 2.32
C ASN A 61 13.43 7.41 1.95
N ALA A 62 13.01 7.83 0.77
CA ALA A 62 11.61 7.72 0.33
C ALA A 62 11.18 6.29 0.02
N ILE A 63 12.12 5.45 -0.40
CA ILE A 63 11.89 4.06 -0.77
C ILE A 63 12.81 3.17 0.06
N CYS A 64 12.19 2.17 0.70
CA CYS A 64 12.87 1.15 1.49
C CYS A 64 13.00 -0.13 0.66
N ILE A 65 14.22 -0.66 0.58
CA ILE A 65 14.51 -1.93 -0.08
C ILE A 65 15.20 -2.83 0.93
N HIS A 66 14.64 -4.01 1.15
CA HIS A 66 15.22 -5.00 2.06
C HIS A 66 14.79 -6.42 1.70
N GLU A 67 15.49 -7.38 2.25
CA GLU A 67 15.17 -8.79 2.11
C GLU A 67 14.53 -9.31 3.40
N GLU A 68 13.46 -10.07 3.27
CA GLU A 68 12.75 -10.68 4.40
C GLU A 68 12.83 -12.22 4.37
N ASP A 69 12.92 -12.81 5.54
CA ASP A 69 12.64 -14.22 5.73
C ASP A 69 11.12 -14.48 5.59
N PHE A 70 10.75 -15.38 4.70
CA PHE A 70 9.35 -15.71 4.41
C PHE A 70 8.97 -17.15 4.81
N GLY A 71 9.69 -17.72 5.78
CA GLY A 71 9.40 -19.04 6.32
C GLY A 71 10.17 -20.17 5.67
N VAL A 72 9.72 -21.40 5.88
CA VAL A 72 10.32 -22.60 5.32
C VAL A 72 9.84 -22.76 3.87
N GLN A 73 10.78 -22.81 2.93
CA GLN A 73 10.50 -23.12 1.54
C GLN A 73 10.44 -24.64 1.30
N TRP A 74 11.39 -25.36 1.89
CA TRP A 74 11.49 -26.78 1.73
C TRP A 74 12.14 -27.42 2.97
N LYS A 75 11.68 -28.61 3.33
CA LYS A 75 12.24 -29.36 4.43
C LYS A 75 12.15 -30.86 4.12
N HIS A 76 13.23 -31.57 4.39
CA HIS A 76 13.26 -33.02 4.39
C HIS A 76 13.97 -33.53 5.63
N ASN A 77 13.37 -34.53 6.29
CA ASN A 77 13.97 -35.29 7.36
C ASN A 77 13.99 -36.76 6.94
N ASP A 78 15.17 -37.28 6.71
CA ASP A 78 15.33 -38.68 6.34
C ASP A 78 15.25 -39.57 7.59
N SER A 79 14.15 -40.31 7.72
CA SER A 79 13.91 -41.19 8.85
C SER A 79 14.81 -42.47 8.82
N THR A 80 15.44 -42.79 7.67
CA THR A 80 16.31 -43.93 7.50
C THR A 80 17.77 -43.61 7.84
N GLN A 81 18.15 -42.34 7.80
CA GLN A 81 19.47 -41.84 8.16
C GLN A 81 19.37 -40.94 9.40
N MET A 82 19.76 -41.49 10.56
CA MET A 82 19.69 -40.71 11.80
C MET A 82 20.52 -39.43 11.72
N GLY A 83 19.88 -38.31 11.94
CA GLY A 83 20.50 -36.99 11.99
C GLY A 83 20.55 -36.24 10.64
N TYR A 84 20.05 -36.83 9.55
CA TYR A 84 19.95 -36.11 8.29
C TYR A 84 18.68 -35.32 8.21
N ASN A 85 18.81 -33.99 8.28
CA ASN A 85 17.72 -33.07 8.19
C ASN A 85 18.16 -31.85 7.36
N GLU A 86 17.45 -31.60 6.29
CA GLU A 86 17.71 -30.44 5.41
C GLU A 86 16.55 -29.47 5.41
N VAL A 87 16.88 -28.18 5.43
CA VAL A 87 15.91 -27.09 5.43
C VAL A 87 16.41 -25.99 4.50
N ARG A 88 15.49 -25.43 3.73
CA ARG A 88 15.71 -24.20 2.96
C ARG A 88 14.71 -23.16 3.39
N ARG A 89 15.18 -21.93 3.62
CA ARG A 89 14.35 -20.80 3.93
C ARG A 89 13.87 -20.15 2.65
N SER A 90 12.60 -19.73 2.66
CA SER A 90 12.07 -18.81 1.65
C SER A 90 12.45 -17.39 2.01
N ARG A 91 12.85 -16.63 1.01
CA ARG A 91 13.14 -15.20 1.15
C ARG A 91 12.44 -14.42 0.06
N ARG A 92 12.14 -13.16 0.34
CA ARG A 92 11.55 -12.24 -0.65
C ARG A 92 12.24 -10.88 -0.56
N LEU A 93 12.37 -10.23 -1.69
CA LEU A 93 12.79 -8.84 -1.76
C LEU A 93 11.57 -7.95 -1.60
N VAL A 94 11.67 -6.94 -0.76
CA VAL A 94 10.62 -5.96 -0.49
C VAL A 94 11.09 -4.59 -0.96
N VAL A 95 10.25 -3.93 -1.75
CA VAL A 95 10.41 -2.53 -2.15
C VAL A 95 9.17 -1.79 -1.69
N SER A 96 9.32 -0.82 -0.79
CA SER A 96 8.17 -0.16 -0.19
C SER A 96 8.35 1.33 -0.01
N SER A 97 7.23 2.02 0.01
CA SER A 97 7.13 3.44 0.31
C SER A 97 5.82 3.75 1.03
N PHE A 98 5.77 4.88 1.71
CA PHE A 98 4.56 5.41 2.35
C PHE A 98 4.25 6.81 1.83
N ALA A 99 2.96 7.10 1.69
CA ALA A 99 2.48 8.43 1.40
C ALA A 99 1.35 8.80 2.37
N THR A 100 1.38 10.04 2.88
CA THR A 100 0.36 10.57 3.78
C THR A 100 -0.52 11.54 3.04
N ILE A 101 -1.82 11.25 2.97
CA ILE A 101 -2.82 12.12 2.35
C ILE A 101 -3.90 12.44 3.38
N GLY A 102 -3.93 13.68 3.84
CA GLY A 102 -4.78 14.08 4.95
C GLY A 102 -4.43 13.30 6.22
N ASN A 103 -5.38 12.54 6.76
CA ASN A 103 -5.19 11.72 7.96
C ASN A 103 -4.83 10.26 7.65
N TYR A 104 -4.73 9.89 6.38
CA TYR A 104 -4.50 8.51 5.96
C TYR A 104 -3.07 8.30 5.50
N ASP A 105 -2.49 7.18 5.91
CA ASP A 105 -1.18 6.72 5.48
C ASP A 105 -1.34 5.49 4.61
N TYR A 106 -0.72 5.54 3.44
CA TYR A 106 -0.78 4.49 2.43
C TYR A 106 0.59 3.88 2.25
N GLY A 107 0.75 2.63 2.69
CA GLY A 107 1.94 1.85 2.41
C GLY A 107 1.78 1.10 1.10
N ILE A 108 2.73 1.25 0.19
CA ILE A 108 2.79 0.53 -1.07
C ILE A 108 3.96 -0.41 -1.00
N PHE A 109 3.69 -1.72 -1.10
CA PHE A 109 4.68 -2.77 -0.93
C PHE A 109 4.69 -3.66 -2.16
N TRP A 110 5.86 -3.78 -2.77
CA TRP A 110 6.14 -4.75 -3.80
C TRP A 110 6.97 -5.88 -3.20
N TYR A 111 6.51 -7.10 -3.36
CA TYR A 111 7.21 -8.30 -2.94
C TYR A 111 7.62 -9.10 -4.17
N LEU A 112 8.90 -9.40 -4.26
CA LEU A 112 9.46 -10.22 -5.33
C LEU A 112 9.96 -11.54 -4.69
N TYR A 113 9.37 -12.63 -5.12
CA TYR A 113 9.63 -13.96 -4.59
C TYR A 113 10.64 -14.73 -5.42
N LEU A 114 11.23 -15.75 -4.82
CA LEU A 114 12.25 -16.59 -5.45
C LEU A 114 11.71 -17.42 -6.65
N ASP A 115 10.42 -17.65 -6.71
CA ASP A 115 9.75 -18.37 -7.80
C ASP A 115 9.31 -17.47 -8.96
N GLY A 116 9.66 -16.17 -8.91
CA GLY A 116 9.28 -15.18 -9.90
C GLY A 116 7.91 -14.52 -9.65
N THR A 117 7.21 -14.90 -8.59
CA THR A 117 5.96 -14.23 -8.20
C THR A 117 6.24 -12.78 -7.82
N ILE A 118 5.41 -11.88 -8.33
CA ILE A 118 5.39 -10.47 -7.96
C ILE A 118 4.04 -10.16 -7.32
N GLN A 119 4.07 -9.63 -6.11
CA GLN A 119 2.87 -9.24 -5.37
C GLN A 119 2.89 -7.76 -5.05
N LEU A 120 1.77 -7.10 -5.26
CA LEU A 120 1.52 -5.75 -4.75
C LEU A 120 0.58 -5.83 -3.55
N GLU A 121 0.98 -5.19 -2.46
CA GLU A 121 0.14 -4.99 -1.29
C GLU A 121 0.01 -3.50 -1.00
N ILE A 122 -1.21 -3.06 -0.74
CA ILE A 122 -1.49 -1.69 -0.28
C ILE A 122 -1.97 -1.77 1.16
N LYS A 123 -1.21 -1.16 2.07
CA LYS A 123 -1.54 -1.07 3.50
C LYS A 123 -2.21 0.25 3.77
N LEU A 124 -3.44 0.18 4.25
CA LEU A 124 -4.23 1.35 4.64
C LEU A 124 -4.13 1.53 6.15
N THR A 125 -3.59 2.66 6.56
CA THR A 125 -3.38 2.99 7.96
C THR A 125 -3.57 4.50 8.19
N GLY A 126 -3.13 5.02 9.32
CA GLY A 126 -3.32 6.41 9.71
C GLY A 126 -4.48 6.60 10.65
N VAL A 127 -5.14 7.74 10.58
CA VAL A 127 -6.26 8.11 11.47
C VAL A 127 -7.53 8.29 10.65
N VAL A 128 -8.61 7.60 11.05
CA VAL A 128 -9.89 7.70 10.36
C VAL A 128 -10.40 9.14 10.32
N GLY A 129 -10.89 9.55 9.16
CA GLY A 129 -11.50 10.86 8.98
C GLY A 129 -12.77 10.97 9.84
N ILE A 130 -12.89 12.06 10.58
CA ILE A 130 -14.03 12.32 11.47
C ILE A 130 -14.74 13.60 11.09
N SER A 131 -16.03 13.65 11.42
CA SER A 131 -16.90 14.84 11.32
C SER A 131 -17.66 15.04 12.61
N ALA A 132 -18.25 16.22 12.79
CA ALA A 132 -19.17 16.47 13.89
C ALA A 132 -20.42 15.60 13.74
N PHE A 133 -20.86 15.00 14.84
CA PHE A 133 -22.11 14.25 14.93
C PHE A 133 -23.15 15.04 15.72
N HIS A 134 -24.37 15.12 15.16
CA HIS A 134 -25.53 15.65 15.87
C HIS A 134 -26.76 14.84 15.47
N GLU A 135 -27.56 14.43 16.44
CA GLU A 135 -28.70 13.52 16.21
C GLU A 135 -29.73 14.09 15.23
N ASP A 136 -29.95 15.40 15.25
CA ASP A 136 -30.94 16.06 14.38
C ASP A 136 -30.52 16.08 12.88
N ILE A 137 -29.23 15.99 12.60
CA ILE A 137 -28.69 16.03 11.23
C ILE A 137 -28.12 14.70 10.76
N HIS A 138 -27.99 13.75 11.68
CA HIS A 138 -27.52 12.41 11.36
C HIS A 138 -28.50 11.69 10.43
N LYS A 139 -27.97 11.08 9.37
CA LYS A 139 -28.74 10.22 8.48
C LYS A 139 -28.21 8.79 8.56
N PRO A 140 -29.02 7.84 9.01
CA PRO A 140 -28.61 6.44 9.09
C PRO A 140 -28.05 5.93 7.75
N GLY A 141 -26.93 5.21 7.82
CA GLY A 141 -26.25 4.65 6.65
C GLY A 141 -25.28 5.58 5.93
N GLN A 142 -25.03 6.78 6.42
CA GLN A 142 -24.06 7.70 5.84
C GLN A 142 -22.79 7.85 6.68
N ASP A 143 -22.89 7.62 7.98
CA ASP A 143 -21.78 7.69 8.92
C ASP A 143 -21.96 6.69 10.07
N PHE A 144 -20.89 6.51 10.83
CA PHE A 144 -20.88 5.76 12.09
C PHE A 144 -20.53 6.70 13.23
N LYS A 145 -21.37 6.72 14.25
CA LYS A 145 -21.09 7.40 15.52
C LYS A 145 -19.90 6.76 16.22
N ILE A 146 -18.85 7.53 16.47
CA ILE A 146 -17.62 7.09 17.16
C ILE A 146 -17.66 7.50 18.63
N SER A 147 -18.17 8.70 18.89
CA SER A 147 -18.33 9.25 20.24
C SER A 147 -19.61 10.11 20.28
N PRO A 148 -20.00 10.66 21.45
CA PRO A 148 -21.23 11.46 21.54
C PRO A 148 -21.36 12.58 20.51
N GLU A 149 -20.25 13.20 20.11
CA GLU A 149 -20.21 14.35 19.22
C GLU A 149 -19.45 14.12 17.92
N LEU A 150 -18.96 12.88 17.67
CA LEU A 150 -18.14 12.55 16.52
C LEU A 150 -18.69 11.36 15.75
N ALA A 151 -18.64 11.47 14.45
CA ALA A 151 -18.93 10.38 13.51
C ALA A 151 -17.81 10.24 12.47
N SER A 152 -17.71 9.07 11.87
CA SER A 152 -16.90 8.82 10.68
C SER A 152 -17.84 8.62 9.50
N PRO A 153 -17.71 9.40 8.42
CA PRO A 153 -18.48 9.17 7.21
C PRO A 153 -18.09 7.84 6.57
N ILE A 154 -19.08 7.12 6.05
CA ILE A 154 -18.84 5.90 5.28
C ILE A 154 -18.16 6.30 3.97
N HIS A 155 -17.02 5.65 3.67
CA HIS A 155 -16.27 5.94 2.46
C HIS A 155 -15.50 4.70 1.98
N GLN A 156 -14.98 4.77 0.76
CA GLN A 156 -14.20 3.72 0.13
C GLN A 156 -12.90 4.31 -0.42
N HIS A 157 -11.86 3.49 -0.43
CA HIS A 157 -10.59 3.79 -1.08
C HIS A 157 -10.45 2.87 -2.28
N LEU A 158 -10.37 3.45 -3.47
CA LEU A 158 -10.26 2.73 -4.73
C LEU A 158 -8.86 2.94 -5.31
N PHE A 159 -8.18 1.84 -5.62
CA PHE A 159 -6.85 1.85 -6.22
C PHE A 159 -6.92 1.26 -7.61
N ASN A 160 -6.28 1.93 -8.54
CA ASN A 160 -6.06 1.42 -9.88
C ASN A 160 -4.55 1.34 -10.12
N VAL A 161 -4.08 0.18 -10.53
CA VAL A 161 -2.68 -0.07 -10.85
C VAL A 161 -2.59 -0.43 -12.33
N ARG A 162 -1.90 0.41 -13.09
CA ARG A 162 -1.51 0.08 -14.46
C ARG A 162 -0.11 -0.53 -14.43
N ILE A 163 0.02 -1.71 -14.99
CA ILE A 163 1.30 -2.39 -15.14
C ILE A 163 1.60 -2.49 -16.63
N ASP A 164 2.80 -2.10 -17.01
CA ASP A 164 3.33 -2.22 -18.35
C ASP A 164 4.60 -3.09 -18.24
N TRP A 165 4.50 -4.31 -18.73
CA TRP A 165 5.61 -5.25 -18.69
C TRP A 165 6.45 -5.05 -19.94
N ASP A 166 7.71 -4.71 -19.76
CA ASP A 166 8.71 -4.66 -20.81
C ASP A 166 9.68 -5.84 -20.63
N LEU A 167 9.21 -7.02 -21.02
CA LEU A 167 9.97 -8.25 -20.96
C LEU A 167 10.44 -8.62 -22.37
N ASP A 168 11.74 -8.70 -22.55
CA ASP A 168 12.40 -9.09 -23.81
C ASP A 168 12.02 -8.19 -25.00
N ASP A 169 11.27 -8.68 -25.97
CA ASP A 169 10.97 -7.97 -27.24
C ASP A 169 9.72 -7.08 -27.20
N GLY A 170 9.08 -6.91 -26.06
CA GLY A 170 7.91 -6.01 -25.89
C GLY A 170 6.55 -6.60 -26.31
N ASP A 171 6.51 -7.72 -26.98
CA ASP A 171 5.25 -8.42 -27.34
C ASP A 171 4.78 -9.36 -26.20
N ASN A 172 4.47 -8.76 -25.03
CA ASN A 172 4.07 -9.53 -23.86
C ASN A 172 2.57 -9.88 -23.90
N GLN A 173 2.25 -11.09 -23.44
CA GLN A 173 0.86 -11.56 -23.32
C GLN A 173 0.57 -11.95 -21.89
N LEU A 174 -0.61 -11.59 -21.41
CA LEU A 174 -1.10 -11.97 -20.09
C LEU A 174 -2.07 -13.14 -20.22
N PHE A 175 -1.85 -14.16 -19.41
CA PHE A 175 -2.76 -15.31 -19.31
C PHE A 175 -3.28 -15.43 -17.88
N GLU A 176 -4.58 -15.63 -17.75
CA GLU A 176 -5.18 -16.10 -16.53
C GLU A 176 -5.32 -17.63 -16.60
N THR A 177 -4.73 -18.32 -15.64
CA THR A 177 -4.74 -19.79 -15.58
C THR A 177 -5.52 -20.25 -14.37
N ASN A 178 -6.59 -21.01 -14.59
CA ASN A 178 -7.39 -21.65 -13.56
C ASN A 178 -7.21 -23.16 -13.64
N VAL A 179 -7.20 -23.82 -12.48
CA VAL A 179 -7.24 -25.27 -12.39
C VAL A 179 -8.68 -25.70 -12.20
N GLU A 180 -9.20 -26.45 -13.15
CA GLU A 180 -10.52 -27.10 -13.04
C GLU A 180 -10.35 -28.49 -12.44
N PRO A 181 -11.23 -28.92 -11.51
CA PRO A 181 -11.17 -30.25 -10.89
C PRO A 181 -11.58 -31.38 -11.84
#